data_ed6fa27b20ec2956dabbb64fec5f3420
#
_entry.id   ed6fa27b20ec2956dabbb64fec5f3420
#
_cell.length_a   1.000
_cell.length_b   1.000
_cell.length_c   1.000
_cell.angle_alpha   90.00
_cell.angle_beta   90.00
_cell.angle_gamma   90.00
#
_symmetry.space_group_name_H-M   'P 1'
#
loop_
_entity.id
_entity.type
_entity.pdbx_description
1 polymer ?
#
loop_
_entity_poly.entity_id
_entity_poly.type
_entity_poly.pdbx_seq_one_letter_code
_entity_poly.pdbx_strand_id
1 'polypeptide(L)'
;MSFYDFYCKINNCLNALISISIFYTVLMQKVAIFVQNKVYMASIPLAERLRPQNLDEYIGQQHLVGAKGVIRRMIDTGNLSSFILWGPPGVGKTTLAKIVAKTLNRPFHILSAINSGVKDVREVIEKSKSQQFFNSPSPILFIDEIHRFSKSQQDSLLGAVEQGIVTLIGATTENPSFEVITPLLSRCQVYVLKSLEVTDLNELLNRAITKDADLKKLDIKVEETEALFRFSGGDARKLLNILEIVIASQQQSDIRISNKIVTERLQENIAIYDKGGEQHYDVISAFIKSIRGSDPNAAVYWLARMLEGGEDPKFIARRMVILAAEDVGLANPNALLLATSAFQSVTMIGMPEGRIVLSEVAIYLATSPKSNSAYEAIGKAISFVKESGNLSVPLHLRNAPSKLMKELGYGANYKYAHSYQGNFVDQEFLPKEISGTQFYTPQQNSKEKEIAQRLSVQWKDKYSK
;
A
#
# COMPACT_ATOMS: atom_id res chain seq x y z
N MET A 1 -86.20 0.60 2.53
CA MET A 1 -84.92 0.46 1.82
C MET A 1 -85.24 -0.17 0.47
N SER A 2 -85.17 0.64 -0.61
CA SER A 2 -85.57 0.21 -1.96
C SER A 2 -84.63 -0.84 -2.50
N PHE A 3 -85.17 -1.78 -3.26
CA PHE A 3 -84.42 -2.83 -3.94
C PHE A 3 -83.29 -2.24 -4.81
N TYR A 4 -83.43 -1.05 -5.24
CA TYR A 4 -82.48 -0.27 -6.02
C TYR A 4 -81.19 0.15 -5.21
N ASP A 5 -81.38 0.52 -3.93
CA ASP A 5 -80.27 0.87 -3.03
C ASP A 5 -79.40 -0.34 -2.66
N PHE A 6 -80.00 -1.51 -2.58
CA PHE A 6 -79.33 -2.77 -2.30
C PHE A 6 -78.46 -3.21 -3.52
N TYR A 7 -79.02 -3.02 -4.73
CA TYR A 7 -78.32 -3.37 -5.98
C TYR A 7 -77.11 -2.46 -6.25
N CYS A 8 -77.24 -1.14 -5.98
CA CYS A 8 -76.11 -0.21 -6.07
C CYS A 8 -74.98 -0.47 -5.07
N LYS A 9 -75.31 -0.89 -3.85
CA LYS A 9 -74.27 -1.26 -2.85
C LYS A 9 -73.52 -2.53 -3.23
N ILE A 10 -74.18 -3.54 -3.76
CA ILE A 10 -73.53 -4.77 -4.24
C ILE A 10 -72.62 -4.50 -5.43
N ASN A 11 -73.03 -3.69 -6.40
CA ASN A 11 -72.20 -3.32 -7.54
C ASN A 11 -70.98 -2.50 -7.15
N ASN A 12 -71.08 -1.57 -6.20
CA ASN A 12 -69.96 -0.83 -5.69
C ASN A 12 -68.97 -1.72 -4.90
N CYS A 13 -69.44 -2.69 -4.12
CA CYS A 13 -68.62 -3.66 -3.46
C CYS A 13 -67.90 -4.61 -4.47
N LEU A 14 -68.59 -5.03 -5.54
CA LEU A 14 -67.98 -5.87 -6.58
C LEU A 14 -66.90 -5.13 -7.37
N ASN A 15 -67.14 -3.86 -7.72
CA ASN A 15 -66.14 -3.00 -8.41
C ASN A 15 -64.93 -2.72 -7.53
N ALA A 16 -65.14 -2.52 -6.21
CA ALA A 16 -64.04 -2.37 -5.25
C ALA A 16 -63.20 -3.65 -5.14
N LEU A 17 -63.80 -4.83 -5.10
CA LEU A 17 -63.14 -6.13 -5.05
C LEU A 17 -62.34 -6.42 -6.34
N ILE A 18 -62.91 -6.05 -7.51
CA ILE A 18 -62.20 -6.18 -8.79
C ILE A 18 -60.98 -5.23 -8.83
N SER A 19 -61.13 -4.00 -8.39
CA SER A 19 -60.02 -3.01 -8.32
C SER A 19 -58.89 -3.49 -7.38
N ILE A 20 -59.24 -4.06 -6.21
CA ILE A 20 -58.28 -4.62 -5.26
C ILE A 20 -57.58 -5.84 -5.88
N SER A 21 -58.26 -6.72 -6.59
CA SER A 21 -57.68 -7.87 -7.25
C SER A 21 -56.69 -7.47 -8.34
N ILE A 22 -57.06 -6.49 -9.18
CA ILE A 22 -56.16 -5.96 -10.20
C ILE A 22 -54.90 -5.32 -9.58
N PHE A 23 -55.10 -4.54 -8.50
CA PHE A 23 -53.96 -3.95 -7.78
C PHE A 23 -53.04 -4.99 -7.18
N TYR A 24 -53.58 -6.06 -6.59
CA TYR A 24 -52.80 -7.18 -6.06
C TYR A 24 -52.02 -7.93 -7.17
N THR A 25 -52.62 -8.16 -8.31
CA THR A 25 -52.02 -8.84 -9.45
C THR A 25 -50.84 -8.02 -10.02
N VAL A 26 -51.03 -6.70 -10.18
CA VAL A 26 -49.98 -5.77 -10.63
C VAL A 26 -48.84 -5.64 -9.60
N LEU A 27 -49.20 -5.62 -8.29
CA LEU A 27 -48.21 -5.59 -7.21
C LEU A 27 -47.42 -6.87 -7.18
N MET A 28 -48.03 -8.06 -7.31
CA MET A 28 -47.36 -9.35 -7.36
C MET A 28 -46.48 -9.52 -8.59
N GLN A 29 -46.92 -9.00 -9.77
CA GLN A 29 -46.06 -8.95 -10.96
C GLN A 29 -44.83 -8.06 -10.73
N LYS A 30 -45.02 -6.86 -10.14
CA LYS A 30 -43.88 -5.99 -9.80
C LYS A 30 -42.95 -6.61 -8.74
N VAL A 31 -43.50 -7.30 -7.74
CA VAL A 31 -42.71 -8.03 -6.74
C VAL A 31 -41.97 -9.20 -7.38
N ALA A 32 -42.61 -9.97 -8.29
CA ALA A 32 -41.96 -11.07 -9.00
C ALA A 32 -40.83 -10.57 -9.91
N ILE A 33 -40.99 -9.45 -10.61
CA ILE A 33 -39.95 -8.79 -11.41
C ILE A 33 -38.83 -8.27 -10.49
N PHE A 34 -39.17 -7.70 -9.35
CA PHE A 34 -38.19 -7.21 -8.37
C PHE A 34 -37.39 -8.37 -7.72
N VAL A 35 -38.04 -9.50 -7.43
CA VAL A 35 -37.39 -10.69 -6.88
C VAL A 35 -36.56 -11.39 -7.97
N GLN A 36 -37.01 -11.49 -9.20
CA GLN A 36 -36.19 -11.99 -10.32
C GLN A 36 -34.93 -11.14 -10.54
N ASN A 37 -35.06 -9.80 -10.53
CA ASN A 37 -33.91 -8.92 -10.65
C ASN A 37 -32.96 -9.00 -9.44
N LYS A 38 -33.47 -9.32 -8.22
CA LYS A 38 -32.64 -9.50 -7.02
C LYS A 38 -31.92 -10.84 -6.98
N VAL A 39 -32.43 -11.89 -7.62
CA VAL A 39 -31.79 -13.20 -7.75
C VAL A 39 -30.54 -13.14 -8.66
N TYR A 40 -30.50 -12.19 -9.59
CA TYR A 40 -29.31 -11.99 -10.45
C TYR A 40 -28.08 -11.45 -9.69
N MET A 41 -28.24 -10.86 -8.50
CA MET A 41 -27.16 -10.26 -7.72
C MET A 41 -26.53 -11.17 -6.65
N ALA A 42 -26.97 -12.40 -6.49
CA ALA A 42 -26.45 -13.37 -5.52
C ALA A 42 -25.35 -14.27 -6.09
N SER A 43 -24.85 -14.01 -7.28
CA SER A 43 -23.87 -14.82 -7.97
C SER A 43 -22.44 -14.38 -7.67
N ILE A 44 -21.48 -15.26 -7.95
CA ILE A 44 -20.04 -15.04 -7.89
C ILE A 44 -19.68 -13.73 -8.62
N PRO A 45 -18.85 -12.84 -8.04
CA PRO A 45 -18.44 -11.59 -8.67
C PRO A 45 -17.87 -11.77 -10.09
N LEU A 46 -18.15 -10.85 -11.00
CA LEU A 46 -17.73 -10.90 -12.39
C LEU A 46 -16.21 -11.12 -12.53
N ALA A 47 -15.43 -10.49 -11.67
CA ALA A 47 -13.97 -10.65 -11.63
C ALA A 47 -13.52 -12.09 -11.32
N GLU A 48 -14.31 -12.86 -10.57
CA GLU A 48 -14.01 -14.27 -10.31
C GLU A 48 -14.53 -15.16 -11.43
N ARG A 49 -15.71 -14.88 -12.00
CA ARG A 49 -16.27 -15.63 -13.12
C ARG A 49 -15.38 -15.57 -14.37
N LEU A 50 -14.75 -14.41 -14.60
CA LEU A 50 -13.86 -14.17 -15.76
C LEU A 50 -12.38 -14.44 -15.46
N ARG A 51 -12.07 -15.05 -14.33
CA ARG A 51 -10.67 -15.35 -13.97
C ARG A 51 -10.05 -16.27 -15.03
N PRO A 52 -8.94 -15.86 -15.67
CA PRO A 52 -8.22 -16.68 -16.66
C PRO A 52 -7.85 -18.05 -16.11
N GLN A 53 -8.01 -19.08 -16.93
CA GLN A 53 -7.71 -20.47 -16.58
C GLN A 53 -6.40 -20.98 -17.16
N ASN A 54 -5.84 -20.27 -18.15
CA ASN A 54 -4.59 -20.58 -18.84
C ASN A 54 -3.88 -19.28 -19.25
N LEU A 55 -2.63 -19.39 -19.74
CA LEU A 55 -1.84 -18.22 -20.14
C LEU A 55 -2.39 -17.50 -21.37
N ASP A 56 -3.10 -18.18 -22.27
CA ASP A 56 -3.64 -17.58 -23.49
C ASP A 56 -4.86 -16.71 -23.18
N GLU A 57 -5.50 -16.96 -22.05
CA GLU A 57 -6.56 -16.12 -21.52
C GLU A 57 -6.04 -14.98 -20.64
N TYR A 58 -4.77 -14.98 -20.29
CA TYR A 58 -4.18 -13.99 -19.37
C TYR A 58 -3.85 -12.69 -20.12
N ILE A 59 -4.61 -11.64 -19.84
CA ILE A 59 -4.48 -10.34 -20.49
C ILE A 59 -3.34 -9.53 -19.89
N GLY A 60 -2.57 -8.85 -20.74
CA GLY A 60 -1.46 -8.01 -20.35
C GLY A 60 -0.18 -8.79 -20.02
N GLN A 61 0.82 -8.12 -19.44
CA GLN A 61 2.10 -8.67 -18.98
C GLN A 61 2.90 -9.45 -20.05
N GLN A 62 2.83 -9.05 -21.31
CA GLN A 62 3.45 -9.75 -22.43
C GLN A 62 4.96 -9.99 -22.25
N HIS A 63 5.65 -9.13 -21.52
CA HIS A 63 7.07 -9.28 -21.19
C HIS A 63 7.36 -10.49 -20.28
N LEU A 64 6.36 -10.97 -19.50
CA LEU A 64 6.50 -12.14 -18.62
C LEU A 64 5.86 -13.40 -19.21
N VAL A 65 4.68 -13.29 -19.83
CA VAL A 65 3.86 -14.42 -20.23
C VAL A 65 3.69 -14.55 -21.77
N GLY A 66 4.15 -13.59 -22.56
CA GLY A 66 4.16 -13.66 -24.02
C GLY A 66 5.07 -14.78 -24.53
N ALA A 67 5.11 -15.01 -25.84
CA ALA A 67 5.84 -16.12 -26.48
C ALA A 67 7.34 -16.22 -26.08
N LYS A 68 7.98 -15.07 -25.81
CA LYS A 68 9.38 -14.99 -25.33
C LYS A 68 9.47 -14.72 -23.82
N GLY A 69 8.35 -14.71 -23.12
CA GLY A 69 8.26 -14.36 -21.69
C GLY A 69 8.98 -15.38 -20.80
N VAL A 70 9.60 -14.89 -19.74
CA VAL A 70 10.38 -15.74 -18.84
C VAL A 70 9.50 -16.74 -18.08
N ILE A 71 8.28 -16.32 -17.66
CA ILE A 71 7.36 -17.22 -16.93
C ILE A 71 6.81 -18.27 -17.90
N ARG A 72 6.47 -17.91 -19.13
CA ARG A 72 6.05 -18.90 -20.14
C ARG A 72 7.13 -19.95 -20.37
N ARG A 73 8.39 -19.55 -20.53
CA ARG A 73 9.50 -20.49 -20.69
C ARG A 73 9.69 -21.42 -19.47
N MET A 74 9.53 -20.92 -18.25
CA MET A 74 9.58 -21.77 -17.06
C MET A 74 8.47 -22.83 -17.05
N ILE A 75 7.28 -22.47 -17.51
CA ILE A 75 6.15 -23.38 -17.63
C ILE A 75 6.42 -24.41 -18.73
N ASP A 76 6.86 -23.98 -19.92
CA ASP A 76 7.10 -24.85 -21.07
C ASP A 76 8.23 -25.85 -20.83
N THR A 77 9.24 -25.45 -20.04
CA THR A 77 10.36 -26.35 -19.68
C THR A 77 10.09 -27.19 -18.43
N GLY A 78 9.03 -26.89 -17.68
CA GLY A 78 8.73 -27.54 -16.39
C GLY A 78 9.68 -27.12 -15.24
N ASN A 79 10.67 -26.29 -15.52
CA ASN A 79 11.69 -25.82 -14.56
C ASN A 79 11.22 -24.54 -13.86
N LEU A 80 10.48 -24.70 -12.77
CA LEU A 80 9.97 -23.59 -11.97
C LEU A 80 10.90 -23.30 -10.80
N SER A 81 11.57 -22.15 -10.81
CA SER A 81 12.28 -21.58 -9.66
C SER A 81 11.35 -20.75 -8.80
N SER A 82 11.71 -20.51 -7.54
CA SER A 82 10.98 -19.59 -6.65
C SER A 82 11.11 -18.15 -7.13
N PHE A 83 10.01 -17.39 -7.05
CA PHE A 83 9.99 -15.99 -7.46
C PHE A 83 8.98 -15.15 -6.69
N ILE A 84 9.13 -13.84 -6.78
CA ILE A 84 8.25 -12.84 -6.20
C ILE A 84 7.63 -12.03 -7.33
N LEU A 85 6.31 -11.92 -7.33
CA LEU A 85 5.52 -11.06 -8.22
C LEU A 85 5.29 -9.72 -7.54
N TRP A 86 5.93 -8.68 -8.05
CA TRP A 86 5.78 -7.32 -7.55
C TRP A 86 5.00 -6.46 -8.54
N GLY A 87 3.99 -5.75 -8.09
CA GLY A 87 3.23 -4.81 -8.91
C GLY A 87 1.92 -4.39 -8.26
N PRO A 88 1.20 -3.43 -8.87
CA PRO A 88 -0.01 -2.84 -8.30
C PRO A 88 -1.13 -3.89 -8.10
N PRO A 89 -2.18 -3.57 -7.32
CA PRO A 89 -3.32 -4.45 -7.14
C PRO A 89 -4.05 -4.72 -8.46
N GLY A 90 -4.77 -5.83 -8.55
CA GLY A 90 -5.64 -6.16 -9.69
C GLY A 90 -4.95 -6.51 -11.02
N VAL A 91 -3.62 -6.53 -11.10
CA VAL A 91 -2.86 -6.87 -12.34
C VAL A 91 -2.71 -8.38 -12.57
N GLY A 92 -3.30 -9.22 -11.73
CA GLY A 92 -3.38 -10.66 -11.96
C GLY A 92 -2.32 -11.51 -11.24
N LYS A 93 -1.58 -11.02 -10.23
CA LYS A 93 -0.54 -11.78 -9.49
C LYS A 93 -1.03 -13.15 -9.01
N THR A 94 -2.11 -13.19 -8.26
CA THR A 94 -2.72 -14.43 -7.73
C THR A 94 -3.23 -15.34 -8.85
N THR A 95 -3.78 -14.76 -9.92
CA THR A 95 -4.26 -15.49 -11.10
C THR A 95 -3.10 -16.17 -11.82
N LEU A 96 -1.99 -15.46 -12.04
CA LEU A 96 -0.80 -16.01 -12.67
C LEU A 96 -0.23 -17.19 -11.88
N ALA A 97 -0.14 -17.07 -10.55
CA ALA A 97 0.31 -18.16 -9.70
C ALA A 97 -0.58 -19.42 -9.80
N LYS A 98 -1.91 -19.23 -9.84
CA LYS A 98 -2.87 -20.34 -10.06
C LYS A 98 -2.70 -20.99 -11.43
N ILE A 99 -2.53 -20.20 -12.50
CA ILE A 99 -2.30 -20.71 -13.85
C ILE A 99 -1.01 -21.54 -13.90
N VAL A 100 0.09 -21.03 -13.33
CA VAL A 100 1.37 -21.75 -13.26
C VAL A 100 1.20 -23.11 -12.59
N ALA A 101 0.56 -23.13 -11.42
CA ALA A 101 0.33 -24.37 -10.68
C ALA A 101 -0.52 -25.38 -11.46
N LYS A 102 -1.61 -24.91 -12.07
CA LYS A 102 -2.52 -25.73 -12.87
C LYS A 102 -1.83 -26.30 -14.10
N THR A 103 -1.08 -25.48 -14.84
CA THR A 103 -0.41 -25.92 -16.08
C THR A 103 0.68 -26.94 -15.79
N LEU A 104 1.42 -26.78 -14.67
CA LEU A 104 2.47 -27.72 -14.26
C LEU A 104 1.93 -28.92 -13.47
N ASN A 105 0.61 -29.01 -13.26
CA ASN A 105 -0.05 -30.04 -12.47
C ASN A 105 0.62 -30.25 -11.09
N ARG A 106 0.96 -29.13 -10.41
CA ARG A 106 1.62 -29.15 -9.10
C ARG A 106 0.63 -28.80 -7.99
N PRO A 107 0.70 -29.45 -6.82
CA PRO A 107 -0.10 -29.06 -5.67
C PRO A 107 0.08 -27.57 -5.35
N PHE A 108 -1.03 -26.87 -5.03
CA PHE A 108 -1.04 -25.43 -4.81
C PHE A 108 -1.57 -25.09 -3.42
N HIS A 109 -0.70 -24.56 -2.57
CA HIS A 109 -1.04 -24.10 -1.23
C HIS A 109 -1.04 -22.57 -1.21
N ILE A 110 -2.10 -21.99 -0.64
CA ILE A 110 -2.26 -20.54 -0.53
C ILE A 110 -2.16 -20.15 0.94
N LEU A 111 -1.28 -19.24 1.27
CA LEU A 111 -1.25 -18.54 2.56
C LEU A 111 -1.50 -17.06 2.34
N SER A 112 -2.42 -16.50 3.13
CA SER A 112 -2.63 -15.05 3.18
C SER A 112 -1.83 -14.50 4.34
N ALA A 113 -0.92 -13.56 4.08
CA ALA A 113 -0.09 -12.97 5.14
C ALA A 113 -0.91 -12.22 6.20
N ILE A 114 -2.18 -11.90 5.90
CA ILE A 114 -3.09 -11.25 6.86
C ILE A 114 -3.59 -12.25 7.92
N ASN A 115 -3.85 -13.51 7.51
CA ASN A 115 -4.56 -14.49 8.34
C ASN A 115 -3.69 -15.68 8.75
N SER A 116 -2.47 -15.81 8.21
CA SER A 116 -1.61 -16.99 8.42
C SER A 116 -0.46 -16.70 9.37
N GLY A 117 -0.27 -17.58 10.36
CA GLY A 117 0.83 -17.52 11.33
C GLY A 117 2.02 -18.42 10.96
N VAL A 118 3.07 -18.41 11.79
CA VAL A 118 4.24 -19.31 11.65
C VAL A 118 3.83 -20.78 11.69
N LYS A 119 2.76 -21.12 12.42
CA LYS A 119 2.24 -22.50 12.50
C LYS A 119 1.72 -22.98 11.14
N ASP A 120 0.97 -22.14 10.44
CA ASP A 120 0.39 -22.47 9.13
C ASP A 120 1.49 -22.70 8.09
N VAL A 121 2.52 -21.87 8.11
CA VAL A 121 3.71 -22.04 7.26
C VAL A 121 4.38 -23.39 7.52
N ARG A 122 4.61 -23.72 8.79
CA ARG A 122 5.24 -25.00 9.18
C ARG A 122 4.37 -26.20 8.79
N GLU A 123 3.06 -26.13 8.98
CA GLU A 123 2.14 -27.20 8.61
C GLU A 123 2.19 -27.50 7.11
N VAL A 124 2.20 -26.47 6.26
CA VAL A 124 2.33 -26.65 4.81
C VAL A 124 3.69 -27.25 4.46
N ILE A 125 4.78 -26.81 5.09
CA ILE A 125 6.12 -27.37 4.86
C ILE A 125 6.18 -28.85 5.27
N GLU A 126 5.66 -29.23 6.43
CA GLU A 126 5.68 -30.62 6.88
C GLU A 126 4.81 -31.53 6.00
N LYS A 127 3.63 -31.07 5.57
CA LYS A 127 2.80 -31.77 4.57
C LYS A 127 3.59 -31.96 3.25
N SER A 128 4.30 -30.93 2.82
CA SER A 128 5.10 -30.98 1.58
C SER A 128 6.26 -31.97 1.69
N LYS A 129 6.94 -32.04 2.82
CA LYS A 129 7.99 -33.04 3.09
C LYS A 129 7.45 -34.46 3.00
N SER A 130 6.30 -34.72 3.62
CA SER A 130 5.70 -36.07 3.58
C SER A 130 5.30 -36.50 2.17
N GLN A 131 4.87 -35.56 1.33
CA GLN A 131 4.48 -35.82 -0.07
C GLN A 131 5.69 -36.12 -0.98
N GLN A 132 6.87 -35.54 -0.70
CA GLN A 132 8.10 -35.82 -1.46
C GLN A 132 8.54 -37.29 -1.38
N PHE A 133 8.24 -38.00 -0.28
CA PHE A 133 8.52 -39.44 -0.16
C PHE A 133 7.81 -40.30 -1.23
N PHE A 134 6.74 -39.78 -1.84
CA PHE A 134 5.97 -40.48 -2.88
C PHE A 134 6.32 -40.05 -4.31
N ASN A 135 7.49 -39.45 -4.53
CA ASN A 135 7.98 -38.99 -5.84
C ASN A 135 7.06 -37.96 -6.52
N SER A 136 6.26 -37.25 -5.73
CA SER A 136 5.39 -36.18 -6.22
C SER A 136 6.19 -34.90 -6.48
N PRO A 137 5.85 -34.11 -7.52
CA PRO A 137 6.53 -32.83 -7.78
C PRO A 137 6.35 -31.89 -6.59
N SER A 138 7.40 -31.13 -6.25
CA SER A 138 7.36 -30.19 -5.12
C SER A 138 6.20 -29.19 -5.28
N PRO A 139 5.37 -29.02 -4.24
CA PRO A 139 4.21 -28.15 -4.30
C PRO A 139 4.60 -26.69 -4.46
N ILE A 140 3.69 -25.90 -5.01
CA ILE A 140 3.82 -24.45 -5.07
C ILE A 140 3.16 -23.87 -3.82
N LEU A 141 3.95 -23.11 -3.06
CA LEU A 141 3.49 -22.31 -1.94
C LEU A 141 3.31 -20.87 -2.40
N PHE A 142 2.06 -20.44 -2.52
CA PHE A 142 1.72 -19.06 -2.86
C PHE A 142 1.46 -18.25 -1.59
N ILE A 143 2.17 -17.14 -1.43
CA ILE A 143 1.98 -16.21 -0.31
C ILE A 143 1.52 -14.88 -0.86
N ASP A 144 0.24 -14.54 -0.61
CA ASP A 144 -0.32 -13.25 -0.99
C ASP A 144 0.07 -12.20 0.05
N GLU A 145 0.48 -11.01 -0.44
CA GLU A 145 0.96 -9.88 0.37
C GLU A 145 2.12 -10.27 1.30
N ILE A 146 3.15 -10.93 0.75
CA ILE A 146 4.31 -11.46 1.51
C ILE A 146 5.01 -10.39 2.38
N HIS A 147 4.91 -9.11 2.00
CA HIS A 147 5.45 -7.98 2.79
C HIS A 147 4.82 -7.85 4.19
N ARG A 148 3.64 -8.42 4.41
CA ARG A 148 2.97 -8.43 5.71
C ARG A 148 3.45 -9.54 6.64
N PHE A 149 4.23 -10.47 6.13
CA PHE A 149 4.89 -11.46 6.98
C PHE A 149 6.00 -10.79 7.79
N SER A 150 6.03 -11.05 9.09
CA SER A 150 7.15 -10.68 9.95
C SER A 150 8.46 -11.34 9.47
N LYS A 151 9.60 -10.76 9.83
CA LYS A 151 10.91 -11.33 9.49
C LYS A 151 11.03 -12.79 9.92
N SER A 152 10.53 -13.16 11.11
CA SER A 152 10.53 -14.55 11.60
C SER A 152 9.66 -15.50 10.78
N GLN A 153 8.55 -15.01 10.21
CA GLN A 153 7.71 -15.81 9.29
C GLN A 153 8.44 -16.03 7.97
N GLN A 154 9.07 -14.99 7.43
CA GLN A 154 9.87 -15.11 6.21
C GLN A 154 11.09 -16.01 6.41
N ASP A 155 11.78 -15.91 7.55
CA ASP A 155 12.90 -16.80 7.90
C ASP A 155 12.48 -18.28 7.91
N SER A 156 11.28 -18.59 8.37
CA SER A 156 10.77 -19.97 8.42
C SER A 156 10.60 -20.63 7.05
N LEU A 157 10.58 -19.83 5.97
CA LEU A 157 10.49 -20.30 4.58
C LEU A 157 11.85 -20.70 4.01
N LEU A 158 12.96 -20.13 4.52
CA LEU A 158 14.29 -20.25 3.90
C LEU A 158 14.69 -21.70 3.67
N GLY A 159 14.63 -22.53 4.70
CA GLY A 159 15.04 -23.93 4.60
C GLY A 159 14.21 -24.73 3.61
N ALA A 160 12.91 -24.49 3.54
CA ALA A 160 12.01 -25.19 2.62
C ALA A 160 12.22 -24.76 1.15
N VAL A 161 12.51 -23.48 0.91
CA VAL A 161 12.84 -22.95 -0.43
C VAL A 161 14.22 -23.45 -0.88
N GLU A 162 15.21 -23.40 0.01
CA GLU A 162 16.60 -23.80 -0.28
C GLU A 162 16.73 -25.29 -0.61
N GLN A 163 15.98 -26.13 0.13
CA GLN A 163 15.98 -27.58 -0.08
C GLN A 163 15.01 -28.03 -1.20
N GLY A 164 14.29 -27.10 -1.84
CA GLY A 164 13.32 -27.42 -2.89
C GLY A 164 12.09 -28.20 -2.39
N ILE A 165 11.81 -28.18 -1.07
CA ILE A 165 10.64 -28.81 -0.48
C ILE A 165 9.37 -28.16 -1.02
N VAL A 166 9.39 -26.85 -1.18
CA VAL A 166 8.34 -26.05 -1.85
C VAL A 166 8.96 -25.12 -2.88
N THR A 167 8.23 -24.82 -3.94
CA THR A 167 8.53 -23.69 -4.82
C THR A 167 7.72 -22.50 -4.36
N LEU A 168 8.39 -21.43 -3.92
CA LEU A 168 7.72 -20.23 -3.42
C LEU A 168 7.33 -19.32 -4.57
N ILE A 169 6.07 -18.88 -4.58
CA ILE A 169 5.59 -17.73 -5.36
C ILE A 169 5.07 -16.70 -4.37
N GLY A 170 5.85 -15.65 -4.12
CA GLY A 170 5.40 -14.50 -3.31
C GLY A 170 4.67 -13.48 -4.18
N ALA A 171 3.64 -12.83 -3.66
CA ALA A 171 3.03 -11.66 -4.28
C ALA A 171 3.08 -10.47 -3.33
N THR A 172 3.37 -9.28 -3.88
CA THR A 172 3.42 -8.05 -3.10
C THR A 172 3.06 -6.83 -3.94
N THR A 173 2.46 -5.84 -3.31
CA THR A 173 2.28 -4.49 -3.86
C THR A 173 3.41 -3.55 -3.46
N GLU A 174 4.16 -3.88 -2.40
CA GLU A 174 5.26 -3.09 -1.87
C GLU A 174 6.60 -3.47 -2.51
N ASN A 175 7.56 -2.55 -2.48
CA ASN A 175 8.90 -2.83 -3.03
C ASN A 175 9.59 -3.96 -2.23
N PRO A 176 9.82 -5.11 -2.84
CA PRO A 176 10.38 -6.27 -2.13
C PRO A 176 11.79 -6.04 -1.58
N SER A 177 12.54 -5.08 -2.13
CA SER A 177 13.88 -4.76 -1.62
C SER A 177 13.89 -4.19 -0.20
N PHE A 178 12.75 -3.64 0.27
CA PHE A 178 12.62 -3.10 1.63
C PHE A 178 11.85 -4.04 2.57
N GLU A 179 10.91 -4.80 2.02
CA GLU A 179 9.93 -5.54 2.79
C GLU A 179 10.23 -7.04 2.90
N VAL A 180 10.99 -7.57 1.95
CA VAL A 180 11.38 -8.99 1.96
C VAL A 180 12.83 -9.12 2.44
N ILE A 181 13.08 -10.06 3.33
CA ILE A 181 14.42 -10.27 3.89
C ILE A 181 15.43 -10.65 2.80
N THR A 182 16.63 -10.12 2.89
CA THR A 182 17.72 -10.36 1.91
C THR A 182 18.01 -11.84 1.66
N PRO A 183 18.03 -12.75 2.67
CA PRO A 183 18.23 -14.17 2.43
C PRO A 183 17.15 -14.81 1.55
N LEU A 184 15.91 -14.35 1.62
CA LEU A 184 14.83 -14.86 0.77
C LEU A 184 14.93 -14.28 -0.64
N LEU A 185 15.24 -12.99 -0.78
CA LEU A 185 15.49 -12.35 -2.08
C LEU A 185 16.66 -12.99 -2.86
N SER A 186 17.70 -13.43 -2.17
CA SER A 186 18.82 -14.12 -2.84
C SER A 186 18.45 -15.47 -3.45
N ARG A 187 17.31 -16.05 -3.05
CA ARG A 187 16.80 -17.35 -3.51
C ARG A 187 15.59 -17.25 -4.44
N CYS A 188 15.06 -16.04 -4.62
CA CYS A 188 13.88 -15.79 -5.44
C CYS A 188 14.18 -14.76 -6.53
N GLN A 189 13.72 -15.01 -7.75
CA GLN A 189 13.71 -13.98 -8.79
C GLN A 189 12.57 -13.00 -8.54
N VAL A 190 12.76 -11.71 -8.83
CA VAL A 190 11.70 -10.72 -8.73
C VAL A 190 11.20 -10.38 -10.13
N TYR A 191 9.88 -10.55 -10.35
CA TYR A 191 9.23 -10.19 -11.60
C TYR A 191 8.24 -9.05 -11.37
N VAL A 192 8.40 -7.99 -12.17
CA VAL A 192 7.56 -6.78 -12.05
C VAL A 192 6.36 -6.91 -12.98
N LEU A 193 5.16 -6.83 -12.40
CA LEU A 193 3.92 -6.70 -13.14
C LEU A 193 3.56 -5.21 -13.27
N LYS A 194 3.16 -4.80 -14.45
CA LYS A 194 2.77 -3.43 -14.76
C LYS A 194 1.25 -3.28 -14.66
N SER A 195 0.79 -2.05 -14.41
CA SER A 195 -0.63 -1.70 -14.58
C SER A 195 -1.09 -2.07 -15.99
N LEU A 196 -2.35 -2.47 -16.13
CA LEU A 196 -2.92 -2.78 -17.44
C LEU A 196 -3.03 -1.51 -18.29
N GLU A 197 -2.62 -1.61 -19.54
CA GLU A 197 -2.73 -0.51 -20.50
C GLU A 197 -4.18 -0.40 -21.04
N VAL A 198 -4.49 0.71 -21.70
CA VAL A 198 -5.82 0.93 -22.28
C VAL A 198 -6.22 -0.18 -23.25
N THR A 199 -5.28 -0.72 -24.00
CA THR A 199 -5.49 -1.85 -24.92
C THR A 199 -5.90 -3.12 -24.16
N ASP A 200 -5.24 -3.42 -23.03
CA ASP A 200 -5.53 -4.57 -22.18
C ASP A 200 -6.92 -4.43 -21.52
N LEU A 201 -7.24 -3.21 -21.05
CA LEU A 201 -8.53 -2.90 -20.43
C LEU A 201 -9.68 -3.02 -21.44
N ASN A 202 -9.49 -2.58 -22.70
CA ASN A 202 -10.46 -2.77 -23.78
C ASN A 202 -10.69 -4.25 -24.08
N GLU A 203 -9.62 -5.04 -24.16
CA GLU A 203 -9.73 -6.49 -24.36
C GLU A 203 -10.51 -7.16 -23.21
N LEU A 204 -10.21 -6.78 -21.97
CA LEU A 204 -10.90 -7.28 -20.78
C LEU A 204 -12.39 -6.92 -20.79
N LEU A 205 -12.74 -5.68 -21.13
CA LEU A 205 -14.11 -5.20 -21.24
C LEU A 205 -14.90 -5.98 -22.32
N ASN A 206 -14.33 -6.10 -23.51
CA ASN A 206 -14.93 -6.85 -24.59
C ASN A 206 -15.13 -8.34 -24.23
N ARG A 207 -14.15 -8.92 -23.58
CA ARG A 207 -14.23 -10.30 -23.09
C ARG A 207 -15.31 -10.44 -22.04
N ALA A 208 -15.47 -9.49 -21.14
CA ALA A 208 -16.50 -9.50 -20.10
C ALA A 208 -17.90 -9.53 -20.73
N ILE A 209 -18.17 -8.67 -21.70
CA ILE A 209 -19.46 -8.55 -22.36
C ILE A 209 -19.77 -9.79 -23.24
N THR A 210 -18.76 -10.33 -23.94
CA THR A 210 -18.99 -11.40 -24.92
C THR A 210 -18.92 -12.81 -24.33
N LYS A 211 -18.12 -13.05 -23.29
CA LYS A 211 -17.87 -14.40 -22.75
C LYS A 211 -18.59 -14.70 -21.45
N ASP A 212 -18.95 -13.69 -20.64
CA ASP A 212 -19.69 -13.95 -19.41
C ASP A 212 -21.09 -14.47 -19.70
N ALA A 213 -21.48 -15.53 -18.96
CA ALA A 213 -22.72 -16.26 -19.22
C ALA A 213 -23.98 -15.40 -19.00
N ASP A 214 -23.90 -14.39 -18.15
CA ASP A 214 -25.00 -13.50 -17.82
C ASP A 214 -24.99 -12.23 -18.67
N LEU A 215 -23.82 -11.59 -18.82
CA LEU A 215 -23.71 -10.35 -19.56
C LEU A 215 -24.00 -10.50 -21.05
N LYS A 216 -23.62 -11.62 -21.67
CA LYS A 216 -23.91 -11.89 -23.08
C LYS A 216 -25.41 -12.00 -23.44
N LYS A 217 -26.30 -12.13 -22.41
CA LYS A 217 -27.76 -12.16 -22.60
C LYS A 217 -28.38 -10.77 -22.63
N LEU A 218 -27.60 -9.77 -22.22
CA LEU A 218 -28.04 -8.38 -22.12
C LEU A 218 -27.63 -7.61 -23.40
N ASP A 219 -28.47 -6.67 -23.83
CA ASP A 219 -28.11 -5.74 -24.90
C ASP A 219 -27.27 -4.60 -24.30
N ILE A 220 -25.94 -4.77 -24.30
CA ILE A 220 -24.99 -3.81 -23.72
C ILE A 220 -24.33 -3.04 -24.85
N LYS A 221 -24.56 -1.73 -24.90
CA LYS A 221 -23.91 -0.80 -25.82
C LYS A 221 -22.87 0.04 -25.10
N VAL A 222 -21.61 -0.15 -25.46
CA VAL A 222 -20.49 0.66 -24.97
C VAL A 222 -20.32 1.84 -25.91
N GLU A 223 -20.68 3.03 -25.45
CA GLU A 223 -20.58 4.28 -26.19
C GLU A 223 -19.21 4.94 -25.94
N GLU A 224 -18.76 4.94 -24.69
CA GLU A 224 -17.53 5.57 -24.22
C GLU A 224 -16.87 4.74 -23.11
N THR A 225 -15.54 4.73 -23.05
CA THR A 225 -14.76 3.90 -22.10
C THR A 225 -13.82 4.67 -21.19
N GLU A 226 -13.58 5.97 -21.44
CA GLU A 226 -12.54 6.76 -20.76
C GLU A 226 -12.81 6.86 -19.25
N ALA A 227 -14.07 7.03 -18.84
CA ALA A 227 -14.42 7.06 -17.42
C ALA A 227 -14.20 5.71 -16.74
N LEU A 228 -14.60 4.60 -17.38
CA LEU A 228 -14.34 3.24 -16.87
C LEU A 228 -12.85 3.00 -16.63
N PHE A 229 -12.00 3.34 -17.60
CA PHE A 229 -10.56 3.10 -17.51
C PHE A 229 -9.90 4.04 -16.54
N ARG A 230 -10.31 5.31 -16.50
CA ARG A 230 -9.82 6.28 -15.51
C ARG A 230 -10.11 5.83 -14.09
N PHE A 231 -11.34 5.37 -13.81
CA PHE A 231 -11.71 4.93 -12.47
C PHE A 231 -11.14 3.57 -12.11
N SER A 232 -10.84 2.70 -13.08
CA SER A 232 -10.16 1.42 -12.82
C SER A 232 -8.68 1.60 -12.48
N GLY A 233 -8.03 2.64 -13.02
CA GLY A 233 -6.61 2.92 -12.79
C GLY A 233 -5.67 1.78 -13.22
N GLY A 234 -6.04 0.98 -14.23
CA GLY A 234 -5.25 -0.17 -14.69
C GLY A 234 -5.44 -1.46 -13.88
N ASP A 235 -6.41 -1.48 -12.95
CA ASP A 235 -6.79 -2.65 -12.15
C ASP A 235 -7.95 -3.40 -12.81
N ALA A 236 -7.71 -4.65 -13.24
CA ALA A 236 -8.70 -5.52 -13.87
C ALA A 236 -9.90 -5.82 -12.97
N ARG A 237 -9.67 -6.08 -11.69
CA ARG A 237 -10.75 -6.39 -10.72
C ARG A 237 -11.64 -5.18 -10.52
N LYS A 238 -11.04 -4.00 -10.41
CA LYS A 238 -11.76 -2.74 -10.24
C LYS A 238 -12.58 -2.39 -11.49
N LEU A 239 -12.03 -2.60 -12.69
CA LEU A 239 -12.77 -2.43 -13.95
C LEU A 239 -14.02 -3.30 -13.98
N LEU A 240 -13.88 -4.59 -13.69
CA LEU A 240 -15.00 -5.54 -13.73
C LEU A 240 -16.05 -5.25 -12.64
N ASN A 241 -15.63 -4.83 -11.44
CA ASN A 241 -16.54 -4.39 -10.40
C ASN A 241 -17.33 -3.13 -10.79
N ILE A 242 -16.65 -2.13 -11.39
CA ILE A 242 -17.31 -0.92 -11.91
C ILE A 242 -18.33 -1.29 -12.98
N LEU A 243 -17.96 -2.16 -13.91
CA LEU A 243 -18.86 -2.65 -14.96
C LEU A 243 -20.11 -3.30 -14.34
N GLU A 244 -19.94 -4.16 -13.34
CA GLU A 244 -21.02 -4.83 -12.64
C GLU A 244 -21.97 -3.83 -11.94
N ILE A 245 -21.43 -2.81 -11.27
CA ILE A 245 -22.20 -1.73 -10.64
C ILE A 245 -22.98 -0.93 -11.67
N VAL A 246 -22.34 -0.54 -12.77
CA VAL A 246 -22.99 0.27 -13.82
C VAL A 246 -24.12 -0.50 -14.49
N ILE A 247 -23.93 -1.78 -14.79
CA ILE A 247 -24.96 -2.65 -15.37
C ILE A 247 -26.11 -2.84 -14.38
N ALA A 248 -25.82 -3.17 -13.12
CA ALA A 248 -26.82 -3.40 -12.10
C ALA A 248 -27.67 -2.16 -11.77
N SER A 249 -27.14 -0.97 -11.99
CA SER A 249 -27.85 0.29 -11.75
C SER A 249 -28.89 0.64 -12.82
N GLN A 250 -28.86 -0.04 -13.98
CA GLN A 250 -29.76 0.20 -15.11
C GLN A 250 -30.80 -0.91 -15.15
N GLN A 251 -32.05 -0.57 -14.83
CA GLN A 251 -33.19 -1.50 -14.77
C GLN A 251 -33.82 -1.77 -16.16
N GLN A 252 -33.18 -1.36 -17.24
CA GLN A 252 -33.69 -1.45 -18.61
C GLN A 252 -33.01 -2.60 -19.36
N SER A 253 -33.66 -3.09 -20.42
CA SER A 253 -33.11 -4.13 -21.30
C SER A 253 -32.01 -3.60 -22.24
N ASP A 254 -31.99 -2.30 -22.55
CA ASP A 254 -30.97 -1.58 -23.34
C ASP A 254 -30.01 -0.89 -22.37
N ILE A 255 -28.87 -1.52 -22.10
CA ILE A 255 -27.86 -1.03 -21.16
C ILE A 255 -26.84 -0.19 -21.93
N ARG A 256 -26.68 1.06 -21.54
CA ARG A 256 -25.71 1.99 -22.15
C ARG A 256 -24.58 2.31 -21.20
N ILE A 257 -23.37 2.23 -21.68
CA ILE A 257 -22.16 2.57 -20.93
C ILE A 257 -21.57 3.82 -21.57
N SER A 258 -21.74 4.98 -20.91
CA SER A 258 -21.15 6.26 -21.30
C SER A 258 -20.38 6.87 -20.12
N ASN A 259 -19.47 7.79 -20.41
CA ASN A 259 -18.68 8.50 -19.38
C ASN A 259 -19.57 9.19 -18.34
N LYS A 260 -20.70 9.74 -18.76
CA LYS A 260 -21.68 10.39 -17.89
C LYS A 260 -22.28 9.39 -16.90
N ILE A 261 -22.82 8.27 -17.39
CA ILE A 261 -23.47 7.25 -16.56
C ILE A 261 -22.46 6.65 -15.57
N VAL A 262 -21.26 6.31 -16.02
CA VAL A 262 -20.19 5.79 -15.16
C VAL A 262 -19.83 6.77 -14.06
N THR A 263 -19.69 8.06 -14.42
CA THR A 263 -19.31 9.10 -13.45
C THR A 263 -20.43 9.34 -12.42
N GLU A 264 -21.68 9.44 -12.87
CA GLU A 264 -22.83 9.64 -11.95
C GLU A 264 -22.96 8.48 -10.97
N ARG A 265 -22.86 7.23 -11.44
CA ARG A 265 -23.00 6.04 -10.58
C ARG A 265 -21.85 5.83 -9.64
N LEU A 266 -20.65 6.25 -10.01
CA LEU A 266 -19.49 6.18 -9.13
C LEU A 266 -19.37 7.37 -8.19
N GLN A 267 -19.84 8.57 -8.57
CA GLN A 267 -19.86 9.75 -7.69
C GLN A 267 -20.79 9.57 -6.50
N GLU A 268 -21.85 8.80 -6.62
CA GLU A 268 -22.67 8.37 -5.49
C GLU A 268 -21.88 7.46 -4.50
N ASN A 269 -20.71 6.94 -4.90
CA ASN A 269 -19.88 5.99 -4.16
C ASN A 269 -18.40 6.40 -4.04
N ILE A 270 -18.02 7.66 -4.30
CA ILE A 270 -16.62 8.14 -4.26
C ILE A 270 -16.10 8.28 -2.80
N ALA A 271 -16.17 7.21 -2.04
CA ALA A 271 -15.37 7.03 -0.83
C ALA A 271 -14.42 5.82 -0.93
N ILE A 272 -14.09 5.35 -2.14
CA ILE A 272 -13.14 4.26 -2.32
C ILE A 272 -11.83 4.80 -2.88
N TYR A 273 -11.12 5.50 -2.02
CA TYR A 273 -9.68 5.69 -2.11
C TYR A 273 -9.02 4.32 -1.93
N ASP A 274 -8.20 3.94 -2.89
CA ASP A 274 -7.44 2.69 -2.83
C ASP A 274 -6.33 2.82 -1.77
N LYS A 275 -6.65 2.44 -0.52
CA LYS A 275 -5.75 2.54 0.65
C LYS A 275 -4.45 1.72 0.55
N GLY A 276 -4.18 1.08 -0.55
CA GLY A 276 -3.01 0.24 -0.75
C GLY A 276 -2.44 0.26 -2.18
N GLY A 277 -2.92 1.14 -3.05
CA GLY A 277 -2.48 1.22 -4.44
C GLY A 277 -1.31 2.18 -4.70
N GLU A 278 -0.73 2.08 -5.88
CA GLU A 278 0.38 2.93 -6.36
C GLU A 278 0.03 4.43 -6.28
N GLN A 279 -1.24 4.80 -6.49
CA GLN A 279 -1.71 6.19 -6.36
C GLN A 279 -1.62 6.75 -4.94
N HIS A 280 -1.74 5.90 -3.91
CA HIS A 280 -1.55 6.29 -2.51
C HIS A 280 -0.12 6.81 -2.30
N TYR A 281 0.89 6.07 -2.78
CA TYR A 281 2.30 6.48 -2.66
C TYR A 281 2.64 7.70 -3.52
N ASP A 282 2.01 7.84 -4.67
CA ASP A 282 2.21 9.00 -5.55
C ASP A 282 1.67 10.29 -4.93
N VAL A 283 0.45 10.24 -4.37
CA VAL A 283 -0.19 11.42 -3.76
C VAL A 283 0.54 11.86 -2.50
N ILE A 284 0.91 10.92 -1.60
CA ILE A 284 1.71 11.26 -0.42
C ILE A 284 3.11 11.75 -0.78
N SER A 285 3.73 11.21 -1.83
CA SER A 285 5.01 11.66 -2.35
C SER A 285 4.91 13.08 -2.92
N ALA A 286 3.84 13.40 -3.65
CA ALA A 286 3.57 14.74 -4.15
C ALA A 286 3.34 15.74 -3.00
N PHE A 287 2.60 15.36 -1.97
CA PHE A 287 2.40 16.14 -0.75
C PHE A 287 3.73 16.49 -0.07
N ILE A 288 4.56 15.48 0.18
CA ILE A 288 5.89 15.65 0.80
C ILE A 288 6.78 16.56 -0.05
N LYS A 289 6.84 16.33 -1.37
CA LYS A 289 7.66 17.13 -2.29
C LYS A 289 7.17 18.56 -2.40
N SER A 290 5.87 18.82 -2.30
CA SER A 290 5.30 20.17 -2.28
C SER A 290 5.73 20.95 -1.04
N ILE A 291 5.67 20.32 0.14
CA ILE A 291 6.15 20.93 1.40
C ILE A 291 7.67 21.16 1.35
N ARG A 292 8.45 20.18 0.87
CA ARG A 292 9.90 20.28 0.67
C ARG A 292 10.25 21.41 -0.30
N GLY A 293 9.50 21.54 -1.38
CA GLY A 293 9.63 22.58 -2.39
C GLY A 293 9.06 23.94 -1.97
N SER A 294 8.52 24.07 -0.75
CA SER A 294 7.97 25.32 -0.20
C SER A 294 6.77 25.87 -0.97
N ASP A 295 5.93 24.99 -1.53
CA ASP A 295 4.65 25.35 -2.15
C ASP A 295 3.48 25.00 -1.23
N PRO A 296 2.93 25.95 -0.45
CA PRO A 296 1.81 25.70 0.45
C PRO A 296 0.51 25.40 -0.29
N ASN A 297 0.31 25.94 -1.51
CA ASN A 297 -0.91 25.72 -2.28
C ASN A 297 -0.97 24.28 -2.80
N ALA A 298 0.11 23.77 -3.36
CA ALA A 298 0.23 22.39 -3.78
C ALA A 298 0.11 21.44 -2.58
N ALA A 299 0.72 21.77 -1.43
CA ALA A 299 0.63 21.00 -0.21
C ALA A 299 -0.83 20.83 0.26
N VAL A 300 -1.60 21.93 0.33
CA VAL A 300 -3.01 21.90 0.72
C VAL A 300 -3.85 21.15 -0.31
N TYR A 301 -3.58 21.27 -1.61
CA TYR A 301 -4.27 20.52 -2.65
C TYR A 301 -4.09 19.01 -2.48
N TRP A 302 -2.84 18.56 -2.31
CA TRP A 302 -2.56 17.14 -2.13
C TRP A 302 -3.09 16.59 -0.80
N LEU A 303 -3.07 17.41 0.26
CA LEU A 303 -3.72 17.09 1.54
C LEU A 303 -5.22 16.86 1.35
N ALA A 304 -5.92 17.80 0.70
CA ALA A 304 -7.35 17.69 0.43
C ALA A 304 -7.65 16.43 -0.40
N ARG A 305 -6.84 16.14 -1.42
CA ARG A 305 -7.00 14.95 -2.25
C ARG A 305 -6.83 13.65 -1.46
N MET A 306 -5.92 13.59 -0.47
CA MET A 306 -5.79 12.45 0.43
C MET A 306 -7.00 12.31 1.34
N LEU A 307 -7.47 13.40 1.94
CA LEU A 307 -8.60 13.38 2.87
C LEU A 307 -9.90 12.98 2.17
N GLU A 308 -10.21 13.56 1.00
CA GLU A 308 -11.37 13.19 0.16
C GLU A 308 -11.25 11.74 -0.33
N GLY A 309 -10.03 11.27 -0.56
CA GLY A 309 -9.75 9.87 -0.88
C GLY A 309 -9.87 8.90 0.30
N GLY A 310 -10.19 9.37 1.52
CA GLY A 310 -10.37 8.53 2.71
C GLY A 310 -9.07 8.03 3.34
N GLU A 311 -7.93 8.73 3.10
CA GLU A 311 -6.67 8.41 3.75
C GLU A 311 -6.76 8.57 5.27
N ASP A 312 -6.04 7.71 6.00
CA ASP A 312 -5.96 7.84 7.45
C ASP A 312 -5.31 9.17 7.87
N PRO A 313 -6.05 10.08 8.52
CA PRO A 313 -5.49 11.36 8.96
C PRO A 313 -4.26 11.22 9.87
N LYS A 314 -4.18 10.12 10.63
CA LYS A 314 -3.01 9.81 11.48
C LYS A 314 -1.80 9.41 10.63
N PHE A 315 -2.01 8.72 9.51
CA PHE A 315 -0.93 8.43 8.57
C PHE A 315 -0.36 9.73 7.99
N ILE A 316 -1.22 10.64 7.53
CA ILE A 316 -0.79 11.95 7.02
C ILE A 316 0.00 12.71 8.07
N ALA A 317 -0.53 12.78 9.31
CA ALA A 317 0.15 13.46 10.42
C ALA A 317 1.52 12.83 10.75
N ARG A 318 1.66 11.49 10.73
CA ARG A 318 2.96 10.81 10.91
C ARG A 318 3.97 11.23 9.84
N ARG A 319 3.53 11.34 8.57
CA ARG A 319 4.41 11.80 7.48
C ARG A 319 4.86 13.24 7.68
N MET A 320 3.99 14.10 8.22
CA MET A 320 4.34 15.49 8.57
C MET A 320 5.37 15.55 9.68
N VAL A 321 5.30 14.69 10.70
CA VAL A 321 6.32 14.59 11.78
C VAL A 321 7.68 14.22 11.20
N ILE A 322 7.73 13.22 10.31
CA ILE A 322 8.99 12.82 9.65
C ILE A 322 9.56 14.00 8.83
N LEU A 323 8.74 14.63 8.01
CA LEU A 323 9.13 15.75 7.15
C LEU A 323 9.60 16.95 7.96
N ALA A 324 8.95 17.24 9.10
CA ALA A 324 9.37 18.32 9.99
C ALA A 324 10.80 18.11 10.52
N ALA A 325 11.18 16.84 10.80
CA ALA A 325 12.53 16.51 11.24
C ALA A 325 13.53 16.41 10.08
N GLU A 326 13.12 15.87 8.92
CA GLU A 326 13.97 15.58 7.76
C GLU A 326 14.27 16.84 6.94
N ASP A 327 13.22 17.63 6.62
CA ASP A 327 13.33 18.73 5.64
C ASP A 327 13.36 20.12 6.27
N VAL A 328 12.68 20.34 7.41
CA VAL A 328 12.71 21.62 8.13
C VAL A 328 13.83 21.63 9.18
N GLY A 329 13.91 20.56 9.97
CA GLY A 329 15.01 20.29 10.88
C GLY A 329 15.39 21.48 11.76
N LEU A 330 16.69 21.76 11.83
CA LEU A 330 17.26 22.80 12.69
C LEU A 330 17.02 24.23 12.16
N ALA A 331 16.53 24.39 10.92
CA ALA A 331 16.16 25.71 10.42
C ALA A 331 14.97 26.31 11.17
N ASN A 332 14.05 25.46 11.63
CA ASN A 332 12.91 25.84 12.47
C ASN A 332 12.54 24.70 13.44
N PRO A 333 13.13 24.64 14.65
CA PRO A 333 12.87 23.56 15.61
C PRO A 333 11.39 23.41 16.05
N ASN A 334 10.59 24.48 15.95
CA ASN A 334 9.17 24.43 16.27
C ASN A 334 8.37 23.56 15.29
N ALA A 335 8.90 23.30 14.10
CA ALA A 335 8.23 22.48 13.10
C ALA A 335 7.91 21.06 13.62
N LEU A 336 8.88 20.43 14.28
CA LEU A 336 8.69 19.09 14.86
C LEU A 336 7.68 19.11 16.02
N LEU A 337 7.68 20.15 16.84
CA LEU A 337 6.71 20.31 17.93
C LEU A 337 5.29 20.44 17.40
N LEU A 338 5.08 21.32 16.41
CA LEU A 338 3.77 21.53 15.80
C LEU A 338 3.27 20.29 15.04
N ALA A 339 4.13 19.61 14.31
CA ALA A 339 3.76 18.37 13.64
C ALA A 339 3.36 17.26 14.63
N THR A 340 4.06 17.15 15.77
CA THR A 340 3.73 16.20 16.85
C THR A 340 2.40 16.59 17.50
N SER A 341 2.18 17.88 17.77
CA SER A 341 0.91 18.39 18.29
C SER A 341 -0.24 18.12 17.32
N ALA A 342 -0.03 18.29 16.02
CA ALA A 342 -1.03 17.95 15.00
C ALA A 342 -1.41 16.47 15.06
N PHE A 343 -0.44 15.57 15.16
CA PHE A 343 -0.71 14.13 15.30
C PHE A 343 -1.56 13.82 16.54
N GLN A 344 -1.26 14.43 17.67
CA GLN A 344 -2.04 14.27 18.89
C GLN A 344 -3.45 14.84 18.76
N SER A 345 -3.58 16.07 18.21
CA SER A 345 -4.86 16.74 18.02
C SER A 345 -5.78 15.95 17.09
N VAL A 346 -5.28 15.50 15.94
CA VAL A 346 -6.05 14.68 15.00
C VAL A 346 -6.49 13.36 15.62
N THR A 347 -5.66 12.79 16.51
CA THR A 347 -6.00 11.57 17.26
C THR A 347 -7.13 11.80 18.26
N MET A 348 -7.18 12.98 18.90
CA MET A 348 -8.17 13.35 19.90
C MET A 348 -9.48 13.83 19.30
N ILE A 349 -9.41 14.70 18.29
CA ILE A 349 -10.57 15.39 17.70
C ILE A 349 -11.24 14.51 16.64
N GLY A 350 -10.44 13.80 15.81
CA GLY A 350 -10.94 13.06 14.66
C GLY A 350 -11.32 13.94 13.48
N MET A 351 -12.13 13.38 12.57
CA MET A 351 -12.66 14.07 11.40
C MET A 351 -14.13 14.44 11.63
N PRO A 352 -14.66 15.52 11.04
CA PRO A 352 -14.05 16.32 9.96
C PRO A 352 -13.13 17.47 10.42
N GLU A 353 -13.10 17.84 11.69
CA GLU A 353 -12.38 19.04 12.19
C GLU A 353 -10.85 18.86 12.15
N GLY A 354 -10.34 17.65 12.25
CA GLY A 354 -8.90 17.34 12.14
C GLY A 354 -8.25 17.84 10.85
N ARG A 355 -9.03 18.03 9.78
CA ARG A 355 -8.55 18.64 8.51
C ARG A 355 -7.97 20.03 8.68
N ILE A 356 -8.54 20.82 9.62
CA ILE A 356 -8.13 22.20 9.87
C ILE A 356 -6.71 22.21 10.45
N VAL A 357 -6.48 21.37 11.46
CA VAL A 357 -5.17 21.22 12.10
C VAL A 357 -4.12 20.72 11.11
N LEU A 358 -4.47 19.72 10.27
CA LEU A 358 -3.57 19.22 9.24
C LEU A 358 -3.22 20.29 8.21
N SER A 359 -4.19 21.10 7.79
CA SER A 359 -3.97 22.19 6.83
C SER A 359 -3.06 23.27 7.40
N GLU A 360 -3.31 23.71 8.64
CA GLU A 360 -2.50 24.71 9.34
C GLU A 360 -1.04 24.28 9.38
N VAL A 361 -0.77 23.06 9.83
CA VAL A 361 0.59 22.55 9.97
C VAL A 361 1.24 22.25 8.62
N ALA A 362 0.48 21.80 7.61
CA ALA A 362 1.01 21.63 6.25
C ALA A 362 1.52 22.98 5.67
N ILE A 363 0.74 24.07 5.84
CA ILE A 363 1.12 25.40 5.42
C ILE A 363 2.36 25.88 6.20
N TYR A 364 2.36 25.69 7.52
CA TYR A 364 3.49 26.06 8.37
C TYR A 364 4.79 25.36 7.94
N LEU A 365 4.74 24.05 7.69
CA LEU A 365 5.89 23.29 7.23
C LEU A 365 6.34 23.73 5.83
N ALA A 366 5.40 23.99 4.92
CA ALA A 366 5.72 24.45 3.56
C ALA A 366 6.39 25.83 3.58
N THR A 367 5.93 26.75 4.44
CA THR A 367 6.47 28.11 4.52
C THR A 367 7.69 28.25 5.44
N SER A 368 8.03 27.22 6.21
CA SER A 368 9.23 27.21 7.06
C SER A 368 10.51 27.13 6.23
N PRO A 369 11.63 27.78 6.67
CA PRO A 369 12.94 27.53 6.08
C PRO A 369 13.31 26.06 6.19
N LYS A 370 14.10 25.57 5.24
CA LYS A 370 14.46 24.15 5.11
C LYS A 370 15.89 23.88 5.55
N SER A 371 16.10 22.75 6.21
CA SER A 371 17.42 22.18 6.49
C SER A 371 17.32 20.68 6.69
N ASN A 372 18.13 19.93 5.97
CA ASN A 372 18.32 18.50 6.14
C ASN A 372 19.66 18.17 6.84
N SER A 373 20.29 19.16 7.46
CA SER A 373 21.63 18.99 8.07
C SER A 373 21.69 17.85 9.10
N ALA A 374 20.66 17.71 9.92
CA ALA A 374 20.56 16.62 10.91
C ALA A 374 20.38 15.24 10.25
N TYR A 375 19.58 15.18 9.19
CA TYR A 375 19.37 13.93 8.40
C TYR A 375 20.67 13.50 7.72
N GLU A 376 21.39 14.42 7.08
CA GLU A 376 22.69 14.12 6.48
C GLU A 376 23.74 13.73 7.51
N ALA A 377 23.76 14.40 8.67
CA ALA A 377 24.72 14.09 9.74
C ALA A 377 24.60 12.66 10.22
N ILE A 378 23.40 12.20 10.54
CA ILE A 378 23.18 10.82 10.98
C ILE A 378 23.45 9.82 9.86
N GLY A 379 23.11 10.13 8.61
CA GLY A 379 23.39 9.29 7.44
C GLY A 379 24.90 9.09 7.24
N LYS A 380 25.69 10.18 7.28
CA LYS A 380 27.15 10.13 7.20
C LYS A 380 27.76 9.32 8.35
N ALA A 381 27.29 9.54 9.58
CA ALA A 381 27.77 8.80 10.74
C ALA A 381 27.48 7.31 10.66
N ILE A 382 26.27 6.91 10.23
CA ILE A 382 25.91 5.50 10.04
C ILE A 382 26.78 4.83 8.98
N SER A 383 26.99 5.49 7.83
CA SER A 383 27.85 4.95 6.76
C SER A 383 29.29 4.78 7.25
N PHE A 384 29.80 5.77 7.96
CA PHE A 384 31.14 5.73 8.51
C PHE A 384 31.31 4.60 9.54
N VAL A 385 30.35 4.38 10.46
CA VAL A 385 30.40 3.28 11.42
C VAL A 385 30.37 1.91 10.72
N LYS A 386 29.62 1.76 9.62
CA LYS A 386 29.63 0.52 8.83
C LYS A 386 30.97 0.23 8.19
N GLU A 387 31.72 1.25 7.79
CA GLU A 387 33.03 1.14 7.15
C GLU A 387 34.15 0.93 8.18
N SER A 388 34.15 1.71 9.25
CA SER A 388 35.23 1.73 10.27
C SER A 388 35.09 0.61 11.31
N GLY A 389 33.91 -0.03 11.40
CA GLY A 389 33.62 -1.02 12.44
C GLY A 389 33.51 -0.40 13.85
N ASN A 390 33.63 -1.24 14.88
CA ASN A 390 33.48 -0.86 16.28
C ASN A 390 34.80 -0.28 16.85
N LEU A 391 34.99 1.03 16.70
CA LEU A 391 36.10 1.72 17.34
C LEU A 391 35.91 1.83 18.86
N SER A 392 37.01 1.75 19.63
CA SER A 392 36.96 1.77 21.08
C SER A 392 36.57 3.14 21.64
N VAL A 393 35.66 3.15 22.61
CA VAL A 393 35.34 4.39 23.37
C VAL A 393 36.57 4.87 24.14
N PRO A 394 36.96 6.16 24.06
CA PRO A 394 38.07 6.69 24.79
C PRO A 394 37.96 6.43 26.32
N LEU A 395 39.05 6.10 27.01
CA LEU A 395 39.03 5.69 28.42
C LEU A 395 38.41 6.76 29.31
N HIS A 396 38.71 8.03 29.08
CA HIS A 396 38.19 9.15 29.88
C HIS A 396 36.66 9.31 29.77
N LEU A 397 36.02 8.81 28.69
CA LEU A 397 34.58 8.85 28.52
C LEU A 397 33.87 7.62 29.14
N ARG A 398 34.61 6.61 29.55
CA ARG A 398 34.03 5.40 30.12
C ARG A 398 33.71 5.60 31.63
N ASN A 399 32.55 5.11 32.06
CA ASN A 399 32.20 5.08 33.47
C ASN A 399 33.05 4.05 34.22
N ALA A 400 33.44 4.39 35.46
CA ALA A 400 34.26 3.53 36.34
C ALA A 400 33.51 3.15 37.63
N PRO A 401 32.45 2.33 37.61
CA PRO A 401 31.64 1.99 38.78
C PRO A 401 32.39 1.05 39.74
N SER A 402 33.41 0.32 39.31
CA SER A 402 34.17 -0.59 40.14
C SER A 402 35.61 -0.10 40.38
N LYS A 403 36.25 -0.60 41.47
CA LYS A 403 37.66 -0.29 41.79
C LYS A 403 38.61 -0.72 40.69
N LEU A 404 38.39 -1.91 40.12
CA LEU A 404 39.18 -2.44 38.99
C LEU A 404 39.09 -1.52 37.75
N MET A 405 37.90 -1.00 37.43
CA MET A 405 37.75 -0.09 36.29
C MET A 405 38.51 1.23 36.49
N LYS A 406 38.55 1.75 37.74
CA LYS A 406 39.35 2.92 38.07
C LYS A 406 40.86 2.65 37.94
N GLU A 407 41.32 1.48 38.38
CA GLU A 407 42.71 1.05 38.23
C GLU A 407 43.08 0.85 36.73
N LEU A 408 42.14 0.48 35.88
CA LEU A 408 42.30 0.40 34.43
C LEU A 408 42.20 1.76 33.71
N GLY A 409 42.07 2.86 34.42
CA GLY A 409 42.06 4.22 33.91
C GLY A 409 40.73 4.67 33.30
N TYR A 410 39.62 3.98 33.57
CA TYR A 410 38.28 4.40 33.13
C TYR A 410 37.88 5.67 33.84
N GLY A 411 37.40 6.67 33.07
CA GLY A 411 37.02 7.99 33.58
C GLY A 411 38.21 8.90 33.98
N ALA A 412 39.43 8.42 33.84
CA ALA A 412 40.62 9.21 34.20
C ALA A 412 40.74 10.44 33.26
N ASN A 413 40.99 11.59 33.85
CA ASN A 413 41.14 12.90 33.17
C ASN A 413 39.88 13.38 32.45
N TYR A 414 38.70 12.85 32.76
CA TYR A 414 37.45 13.42 32.26
C TYR A 414 37.23 14.81 32.85
N LYS A 415 37.00 15.79 31.99
CA LYS A 415 36.74 17.18 32.36
C LYS A 415 35.23 17.44 32.30
N TYR A 416 34.61 17.69 33.44
CA TYR A 416 33.18 17.95 33.51
C TYR A 416 32.88 19.39 33.03
N ALA A 417 32.25 19.51 31.85
CA ALA A 417 32.07 20.80 31.18
C ALA A 417 31.39 21.89 32.00
N HIS A 418 30.44 21.53 32.88
CA HIS A 418 29.78 22.50 33.77
C HIS A 418 30.70 23.14 34.84
N SER A 419 31.90 22.59 35.05
CA SER A 419 32.91 23.19 35.94
C SER A 419 33.78 24.26 35.23
N TYR A 420 33.52 24.54 33.96
CA TYR A 420 34.30 25.46 33.15
C TYR A 420 33.42 26.60 32.65
N GLN A 421 34.06 27.77 32.41
CA GLN A 421 33.37 28.95 31.90
C GLN A 421 32.64 28.69 30.61
N GLY A 422 31.38 29.10 30.50
CA GLY A 422 30.53 28.87 29.34
C GLY A 422 30.08 27.45 29.17
N ASN A 423 30.24 26.58 30.20
CA ASN A 423 29.91 25.15 30.16
C ASN A 423 30.58 24.42 28.97
N PHE A 424 31.78 24.84 28.63
CA PHE A 424 32.56 24.29 27.51
C PHE A 424 33.98 23.96 27.98
N VAL A 425 34.50 22.83 27.50
CA VAL A 425 35.88 22.40 27.70
C VAL A 425 36.40 21.74 26.43
N ASP A 426 37.60 22.15 26.02
CA ASP A 426 38.28 21.51 24.89
C ASP A 426 38.77 20.14 25.29
N GLN A 427 38.04 19.12 24.85
CA GLN A 427 38.32 17.71 25.11
C GLN A 427 37.88 16.88 23.87
N GLU A 428 38.61 15.80 23.59
CA GLU A 428 38.23 14.90 22.52
C GLU A 428 37.10 13.96 22.96
N PHE A 429 36.04 13.90 22.16
CA PHE A 429 34.89 13.03 22.40
C PHE A 429 34.79 11.87 21.40
N LEU A 430 35.52 11.93 20.28
CA LEU A 430 35.58 10.86 19.31
C LEU A 430 36.74 9.89 19.63
N PRO A 431 36.68 8.66 19.16
CA PRO A 431 37.86 7.77 19.12
C PRO A 431 39.05 8.49 18.46
N LYS A 432 40.27 8.20 18.95
CA LYS A 432 41.48 8.86 18.49
C LYS A 432 41.69 8.73 16.98
N GLU A 433 41.31 7.60 16.42
CA GLU A 433 41.46 7.24 15.00
C GLU A 433 40.63 8.15 14.09
N ILE A 434 39.57 8.74 14.63
CA ILE A 434 38.65 9.58 13.87
C ILE A 434 38.52 11.00 14.46
N SER A 435 39.49 11.39 15.26
CA SER A 435 39.54 12.76 15.80
C SER A 435 39.53 13.80 14.67
N GLY A 436 38.69 14.81 14.81
CA GLY A 436 38.47 15.85 13.79
C GLY A 436 37.52 15.49 12.67
N THR A 437 36.93 14.29 12.64
CA THR A 437 35.90 13.95 11.67
C THR A 437 34.63 14.77 11.90
N GLN A 438 34.12 15.41 10.85
CA GLN A 438 32.92 16.24 10.89
C GLN A 438 31.73 15.51 10.27
N PHE A 439 30.72 15.19 11.07
CA PHE A 439 29.45 14.62 10.61
C PHE A 439 28.38 15.67 10.40
N TYR A 440 28.27 16.63 11.33
CA TYR A 440 27.30 17.72 11.26
C TYR A 440 27.92 18.98 10.65
N THR A 441 27.31 19.48 9.59
CA THR A 441 27.68 20.73 8.93
C THR A 441 26.46 21.65 8.92
N PRO A 442 26.51 22.79 9.67
CA PRO A 442 25.41 23.76 9.67
C PRO A 442 25.16 24.34 8.28
N GLN A 443 23.87 24.51 7.94
CA GLN A 443 23.47 25.13 6.66
C GLN A 443 23.34 26.65 6.76
N GLN A 444 23.10 27.32 5.60
CA GLN A 444 23.12 28.76 5.49
C GLN A 444 21.80 29.47 5.89
N ASN A 445 20.92 28.82 6.69
CA ASN A 445 19.76 29.48 7.27
C ASN A 445 20.13 30.27 8.54
N SER A 446 19.25 31.17 9.00
CA SER A 446 19.55 32.10 10.11
C SER A 446 19.91 31.36 11.41
N LYS A 447 19.17 30.28 11.74
CA LYS A 447 19.39 29.53 12.98
C LYS A 447 20.69 28.73 12.97
N GLU A 448 21.01 28.09 11.86
CA GLU A 448 22.24 27.32 11.76
C GLU A 448 23.48 28.18 11.56
N LYS A 449 23.36 29.43 11.06
CA LYS A 449 24.43 30.41 11.11
C LYS A 449 24.80 30.77 12.54
N GLU A 450 23.83 30.98 13.44
CA GLU A 450 24.06 31.20 14.87
C GLU A 450 24.79 29.99 15.52
N ILE A 451 24.37 28.77 15.15
CA ILE A 451 25.02 27.53 15.60
C ILE A 451 26.46 27.46 15.08
N ALA A 452 26.68 27.74 13.79
CA ALA A 452 28.00 27.70 13.18
C ALA A 452 28.97 28.69 13.86
N GLN A 453 28.53 29.91 14.12
CA GLN A 453 29.32 30.93 14.84
C GLN A 453 29.71 30.46 16.24
N ARG A 454 28.75 29.89 16.98
CA ARG A 454 29.04 29.35 18.33
C ARG A 454 30.02 28.18 18.28
N LEU A 455 29.85 27.24 17.36
CA LEU A 455 30.74 26.11 17.18
C LEU A 455 32.16 26.53 16.77
N SER A 456 32.30 27.52 15.90
CA SER A 456 33.63 28.04 15.47
C SER A 456 34.40 28.69 16.62
N VAL A 457 33.71 29.40 17.53
CA VAL A 457 34.33 29.97 18.73
C VAL A 457 34.78 28.89 19.70
N GLN A 458 33.93 27.84 19.88
CA GLN A 458 34.18 26.76 20.84
C GLN A 458 35.27 25.78 20.34
N TRP A 459 35.15 25.30 19.11
CA TRP A 459 36.00 24.22 18.58
C TRP A 459 37.13 24.70 17.69
N LYS A 460 37.17 26.02 17.39
CA LYS A 460 38.22 26.63 16.56
C LYS A 460 38.47 25.81 15.29
N ASP A 461 39.72 25.37 15.08
CA ASP A 461 40.14 24.65 13.88
C ASP A 461 39.90 23.14 13.93
N LYS A 462 39.31 22.60 15.01
CA LYS A 462 39.12 21.15 15.18
C LYS A 462 38.36 20.49 14.03
N TYR A 463 37.39 21.20 13.47
CA TYR A 463 36.53 20.74 12.38
C TYR A 463 36.69 21.58 11.11
N SER A 464 37.80 22.26 10.93
CA SER A 464 38.08 23.18 9.82
C SER A 464 38.85 22.51 8.67
N LYS A 465 38.84 21.16 8.60
CA LYS A 465 39.52 20.42 7.55
C LYS A 465 38.66 20.12 6.36
#